data_250f1e3dfa43890189d0f67d578c120c
#
_entry.id   250f1e3dfa43890189d0f67d578c120c
#
_cell.length_a   1.000
_cell.length_b   1.000
_cell.length_c   1.000
_cell.angle_alpha   90.00
_cell.angle_beta   90.00
_cell.angle_gamma   90.00
#
_symmetry.space_group_name_H-M   'P 1'
#
loop_
_entity.id
_entity.type
_entity.pdbx_description
1 polymer ?
#
loop_
_entity_poly.entity_id
_entity_poly.type
_entity_poly.pdbx_seq_one_letter_code
_entity_poly.pdbx_strand_id
1 'polypeptide(L)'
;MIVKFHARGKGGGSGPVDYLLGRERNREGATVLQGNPEEVRELIDATPFAKKYTSGVLSFAEKELPPGGREKVMASFERVLMPGLEKNQYSILWVEHQDKGRLELNFVIPNMELQSGKRLQPYYDRADRPRIDAWQTLVNHHYGLHDPNAPENRRILTLPDNLPETKQALAESVTRGIDALYHVGEIKGRQDVIQALTEAGLEVVRVTRSSISIADPNGGKNIRLKGAFYEQSFTDGRGVREKAERESRIYRDNAERRVQQARKICKQGCDIKRDENQRRYSPVHSFDRGITEKTPGRGERGDDAAQEGRVKAGREYGHDVTGDGPFPVYREWRDALVSWRADTGEPGRNQDTGRNIA
;
A
#
# COMPACT_ATOMS: atom_id res chain seq x y z
N MET A 1 9.42 -8.09 -3.75
CA MET A 1 8.91 -7.80 -2.38
C MET A 1 8.56 -6.33 -2.28
N ILE A 2 7.50 -5.98 -1.55
CA ILE A 2 7.06 -4.60 -1.27
C ILE A 2 6.99 -4.39 0.24
N VAL A 3 7.43 -3.23 0.73
CA VAL A 3 7.26 -2.82 2.13
C VAL A 3 6.06 -1.87 2.22
N LYS A 4 5.11 -2.17 3.10
CA LYS A 4 3.95 -1.31 3.36
C LYS A 4 3.83 -1.05 4.85
N PHE A 5 3.69 0.23 5.23
CA PHE A 5 3.33 0.63 6.58
C PHE A 5 1.84 0.99 6.63
N HIS A 6 1.15 0.55 7.67
CA HIS A 6 -0.25 0.87 7.86
C HIS A 6 -0.41 2.27 8.47
N ALA A 7 -1.38 3.03 7.98
CA ALA A 7 -1.68 4.37 8.51
C ALA A 7 -2.28 4.32 9.94
N ARG A 8 -2.80 3.16 10.36
CA ARG A 8 -3.41 2.92 11.68
C ARG A 8 -2.33 2.82 12.75
N GLY A 9 -2.67 3.08 14.00
CA GLY A 9 -1.73 3.01 15.13
C GLY A 9 -2.23 3.67 16.40
N LYS A 10 -3.50 4.14 16.43
CA LYS A 10 -4.11 4.84 17.58
C LYS A 10 -4.97 3.95 18.48
N GLY A 11 -5.39 2.78 18.02
CA GLY A 11 -6.24 1.86 18.77
C GLY A 11 -5.50 1.03 19.80
N GLY A 12 -6.25 0.22 20.56
CA GLY A 12 -5.69 -0.77 21.50
C GLY A 12 -5.01 -1.93 20.79
N GLY A 13 -4.25 -2.71 21.57
CA GLY A 13 -3.41 -3.81 21.08
C GLY A 13 -4.19 -4.99 20.50
N SER A 14 -5.44 -5.21 20.95
CA SER A 14 -6.30 -6.26 20.39
C SER A 14 -6.52 -6.08 18.89
N GLY A 15 -6.73 -4.84 18.41
CA GLY A 15 -7.00 -4.59 17.01
C GLY A 15 -5.97 -5.17 16.03
N PRO A 16 -4.68 -4.81 16.11
CA PRO A 16 -3.65 -5.33 15.23
C PRO A 16 -3.36 -6.82 15.46
N VAL A 17 -3.38 -7.30 16.72
CA VAL A 17 -3.06 -8.69 17.03
C VAL A 17 -4.18 -9.64 16.58
N ASP A 18 -5.46 -9.28 16.82
CA ASP A 18 -6.62 -10.05 16.37
C ASP A 18 -6.74 -10.07 14.84
N TYR A 19 -6.35 -8.97 14.17
CA TYR A 19 -6.29 -8.95 12.71
C TYR A 19 -5.28 -9.98 12.17
N LEU A 20 -4.13 -10.12 12.80
CA LEU A 20 -3.08 -11.02 12.35
C LEU A 20 -3.36 -12.49 12.69
N LEU A 21 -3.89 -12.78 13.87
CA LEU A 21 -3.96 -14.13 14.41
C LEU A 21 -5.38 -14.65 14.62
N GLY A 22 -6.41 -13.83 14.37
CA GLY A 22 -7.78 -14.10 14.81
C GLY A 22 -7.97 -13.81 16.31
N ARG A 23 -9.19 -13.61 16.74
CA ARG A 23 -9.52 -13.36 18.16
C ARG A 23 -9.11 -14.49 19.08
N GLU A 24 -9.22 -15.71 18.59
CA GLU A 24 -8.88 -16.95 19.31
C GLU A 24 -7.46 -17.45 19.00
N ARG A 25 -6.65 -16.63 18.30
CA ARG A 25 -5.26 -16.97 17.89
C ARG A 25 -5.15 -18.21 16.99
N ASN A 26 -6.20 -18.55 16.26
CA ASN A 26 -6.32 -19.75 15.41
C ASN A 26 -6.58 -19.43 13.94
N ARG A 27 -6.20 -18.24 13.46
CA ARG A 27 -6.37 -17.87 12.06
C ARG A 27 -5.61 -18.84 11.16
N GLU A 28 -6.34 -19.47 10.23
CA GLU A 28 -5.76 -20.36 9.22
C GLU A 28 -4.73 -19.62 8.37
N GLY A 29 -3.59 -20.28 8.07
CA GLY A 29 -2.51 -19.69 7.29
C GLY A 29 -1.70 -18.60 8.00
N ALA A 30 -1.92 -18.39 9.31
CA ALA A 30 -1.14 -17.48 10.13
C ALA A 30 -0.19 -18.24 11.06
N THR A 31 1.10 -17.85 11.05
CA THR A 31 2.13 -18.44 11.92
C THR A 31 2.92 -17.35 12.61
N VAL A 32 3.02 -17.40 13.94
CA VAL A 32 3.91 -16.51 14.71
C VAL A 32 5.35 -16.93 14.48
N LEU A 33 6.17 -16.05 13.92
CA LEU A 33 7.59 -16.29 13.66
C LEU A 33 8.48 -15.75 14.79
N GLN A 34 8.11 -14.62 15.40
CA GLN A 34 8.87 -13.98 16.47
C GLN A 34 7.96 -13.09 17.32
N GLY A 35 8.27 -12.99 18.60
CA GLY A 35 7.55 -12.19 19.60
C GLY A 35 6.40 -12.93 20.26
N ASN A 36 5.87 -12.32 21.31
CA ASN A 36 4.70 -12.83 22.04
C ASN A 36 3.49 -11.93 21.75
N PRO A 37 2.40 -12.46 21.18
CA PRO A 37 1.22 -11.67 20.82
C PRO A 37 0.58 -10.95 22.02
N GLU A 38 0.51 -11.59 23.18
CA GLU A 38 -0.11 -11.03 24.38
C GLU A 38 0.77 -9.94 25.00
N GLU A 39 2.08 -10.14 25.06
CA GLU A 39 3.03 -9.11 25.50
C GLU A 39 2.93 -7.86 24.61
N VAL A 40 2.93 -8.03 23.29
CA VAL A 40 2.81 -6.91 22.35
C VAL A 40 1.45 -6.19 22.52
N ARG A 41 0.36 -6.93 22.75
CA ARG A 41 -0.96 -6.36 23.05
C ARG A 41 -0.92 -5.51 24.30
N GLU A 42 -0.39 -6.04 25.41
CA GLU A 42 -0.29 -5.35 26.70
C GLU A 42 0.59 -4.10 26.61
N LEU A 43 1.74 -4.19 25.94
CA LEU A 43 2.63 -3.04 25.71
C LEU A 43 1.93 -1.93 24.89
N ILE A 44 1.15 -2.28 23.87
CA ILE A 44 0.36 -1.32 23.10
C ILE A 44 -0.68 -0.66 23.99
N ASP A 45 -1.41 -1.45 24.82
CA ASP A 45 -2.46 -0.93 25.69
C ASP A 45 -1.88 -0.02 26.77
N ALA A 46 -0.72 -0.36 27.33
CA ALA A 46 0.01 0.44 28.30
C ALA A 46 0.65 1.71 27.72
N THR A 47 0.78 1.81 26.41
CA THR A 47 1.42 2.96 25.76
C THR A 47 0.57 4.25 25.94
N PRO A 48 1.14 5.32 26.56
CA PRO A 48 0.40 6.56 26.83
C PRO A 48 0.30 7.49 25.60
N PHE A 49 0.99 7.16 24.52
CA PHE A 49 1.12 8.03 23.35
C PHE A 49 -0.08 7.92 22.40
N ALA A 50 -0.43 9.00 21.70
CA ALA A 50 -1.54 9.02 20.74
C ALA A 50 -1.39 7.99 19.62
N LYS A 51 -0.17 7.79 19.10
CA LYS A 51 0.17 6.63 18.26
C LYS A 51 0.80 5.56 19.13
N LYS A 52 0.07 4.49 19.38
CA LYS A 52 0.44 3.41 20.30
C LYS A 52 1.33 2.36 19.66
N TYR A 53 1.21 2.15 18.35
CA TYR A 53 1.98 1.14 17.63
C TYR A 53 2.28 1.54 16.19
N THR A 54 3.28 0.88 15.63
CA THR A 54 3.62 0.90 14.20
C THR A 54 3.44 -0.51 13.65
N SER A 55 2.72 -0.64 12.53
CA SER A 55 2.51 -1.93 11.89
C SER A 55 2.68 -1.84 10.38
N GLY A 56 2.96 -2.97 9.77
CA GLY A 56 3.13 -3.07 8.33
C GLY A 56 3.31 -4.51 7.87
N VAL A 57 3.67 -4.65 6.61
CA VAL A 57 3.87 -5.94 5.97
C VAL A 57 4.99 -5.88 4.94
N LEU A 58 5.78 -6.92 4.88
CA LEU A 58 6.66 -7.25 3.77
C LEU A 58 5.89 -8.25 2.90
N SER A 59 5.41 -7.81 1.75
CA SER A 59 4.60 -8.61 0.85
C SER A 59 5.45 -9.08 -0.34
N PHE A 60 5.48 -10.39 -0.57
CA PHE A 60 6.27 -11.03 -1.62
C PHE A 60 5.34 -11.46 -2.76
N ALA A 61 5.85 -11.53 -3.97
CA ALA A 61 5.17 -12.22 -5.06
C ALA A 61 5.42 -13.74 -4.99
N GLU A 62 6.54 -14.10 -4.37
CA GLU A 62 6.99 -15.45 -4.15
C GLU A 62 6.20 -16.12 -3.01
N LYS A 63 6.00 -17.43 -3.11
CA LYS A 63 5.37 -18.24 -2.05
C LYS A 63 6.31 -18.49 -0.89
N GLU A 64 7.61 -18.58 -1.18
CA GLU A 64 8.65 -18.91 -0.20
C GLU A 64 9.94 -18.15 -0.50
N LEU A 65 10.78 -18.03 0.52
CA LEU A 65 12.17 -17.59 0.42
C LEU A 65 13.11 -18.79 0.57
N PRO A 66 14.36 -18.69 0.12
CA PRO A 66 15.37 -19.71 0.38
C PRO A 66 15.47 -20.03 1.89
N PRO A 67 15.89 -21.25 2.25
CA PRO A 67 16.04 -21.65 3.67
C PRO A 67 16.79 -20.62 4.49
N GLY A 68 16.23 -20.21 5.64
CA GLY A 68 16.74 -19.16 6.51
C GLY A 68 16.61 -17.74 5.95
N GLY A 69 15.94 -17.58 4.81
CA GLY A 69 15.73 -16.27 4.17
C GLY A 69 14.75 -15.38 4.94
N ARG A 70 13.71 -15.97 5.53
CA ARG A 70 12.70 -15.24 6.32
C ARG A 70 13.35 -14.56 7.52
N GLU A 71 14.10 -15.31 8.31
CA GLU A 71 14.80 -14.84 9.51
C GLU A 71 15.84 -13.76 9.16
N LYS A 72 16.57 -13.95 8.08
CA LYS A 72 17.55 -12.97 7.59
C LYS A 72 16.89 -11.67 7.13
N VAL A 73 15.77 -11.75 6.42
CA VAL A 73 15.01 -10.58 5.98
C VAL A 73 14.42 -9.84 7.17
N MET A 74 13.78 -10.54 8.11
CA MET A 74 13.22 -9.98 9.34
C MET A 74 14.30 -9.26 10.16
N ALA A 75 15.41 -9.95 10.47
CA ALA A 75 16.51 -9.38 11.21
C ALA A 75 17.18 -8.19 10.49
N SER A 76 17.29 -8.24 9.17
CA SER A 76 17.79 -7.13 8.35
C SER A 76 16.84 -5.94 8.38
N PHE A 77 15.52 -6.17 8.29
CA PHE A 77 14.52 -5.13 8.36
C PHE A 77 14.53 -4.42 9.71
N GLU A 78 14.59 -5.16 10.82
CA GLU A 78 14.65 -4.58 12.17
C GLU A 78 15.89 -3.69 12.34
N ARG A 79 17.05 -4.12 11.86
CA ARG A 79 18.29 -3.30 11.91
C ARG A 79 18.18 -2.01 11.11
N VAL A 80 17.48 -2.04 9.99
CA VAL A 80 17.27 -0.86 9.16
C VAL A 80 16.15 0.03 9.72
N LEU A 81 15.13 -0.58 10.32
CA LEU A 81 13.99 0.16 10.87
C LEU A 81 14.37 0.88 12.18
N MET A 82 15.13 0.21 13.05
CA MET A 82 15.51 0.69 14.38
C MET A 82 17.03 0.64 14.59
N PRO A 83 17.82 1.32 13.74
CA PRO A 83 19.29 1.25 13.83
C PRO A 83 19.77 1.86 15.14
N GLY A 84 20.74 1.18 15.78
CA GLY A 84 21.35 1.59 17.05
C GLY A 84 20.54 1.28 18.30
N LEU A 85 19.41 0.55 18.16
CA LEU A 85 18.69 -0.01 19.29
C LEU A 85 19.02 -1.48 19.48
N GLU A 86 19.18 -1.86 20.75
CA GLU A 86 19.35 -3.26 21.16
C GLU A 86 17.99 -3.97 21.24
N LYS A 87 18.01 -5.31 21.18
CA LYS A 87 16.77 -6.12 21.18
C LYS A 87 15.92 -5.98 22.46
N ASN A 88 16.52 -5.61 23.59
CA ASN A 88 15.84 -5.35 24.85
C ASN A 88 15.23 -3.93 24.96
N GLN A 89 15.40 -3.09 23.94
CA GLN A 89 14.86 -1.73 23.90
C GLN A 89 13.52 -1.63 23.18
N TYR A 90 13.11 -2.68 22.46
CA TYR A 90 11.82 -2.71 21.74
C TYR A 90 11.24 -4.12 21.71
N SER A 91 9.92 -4.21 21.56
CA SER A 91 9.23 -5.45 21.28
C SER A 91 8.68 -5.42 19.84
N ILE A 92 8.67 -6.56 19.17
CA ILE A 92 8.14 -6.74 17.83
C ILE A 92 7.49 -8.11 17.69
N LEU A 93 6.28 -8.13 17.14
CA LEU A 93 5.59 -9.35 16.74
C LEU A 93 5.73 -9.50 15.22
N TRP A 94 6.21 -10.66 14.79
CA TRP A 94 6.21 -11.09 13.40
C TRP A 94 5.25 -12.24 13.17
N VAL A 95 4.36 -12.09 12.20
CA VAL A 95 3.39 -13.09 11.80
C VAL A 95 3.46 -13.32 10.30
N GLU A 96 3.68 -14.56 9.90
CA GLU A 96 3.58 -15.00 8.51
C GLU A 96 2.12 -15.24 8.13
N HIS A 97 1.72 -14.81 6.94
CA HIS A 97 0.48 -15.21 6.29
C HIS A 97 0.76 -15.83 4.94
N GLN A 98 0.06 -16.93 4.65
CA GLN A 98 0.11 -17.66 3.36
C GLN A 98 -1.28 -17.83 2.74
N ASP A 99 -2.32 -17.28 3.36
CA ASP A 99 -3.73 -17.44 2.96
C ASP A 99 -4.05 -16.92 1.54
N LYS A 100 -3.18 -16.11 0.95
CA LYS A 100 -3.32 -15.54 -0.40
C LYS A 100 -2.42 -16.20 -1.45
N GLY A 101 -1.86 -17.37 -1.14
CA GLY A 101 -0.96 -18.09 -2.05
C GLY A 101 0.40 -17.42 -2.28
N ARG A 102 0.76 -16.44 -1.45
CA ARG A 102 2.05 -15.73 -1.44
C ARG A 102 2.51 -15.50 -0.02
N LEU A 103 3.80 -15.25 0.16
CA LEU A 103 4.38 -14.96 1.45
C LEU A 103 4.10 -13.51 1.87
N GLU A 104 3.55 -13.32 3.06
CA GLU A 104 3.41 -12.03 3.72
C GLU A 104 4.02 -12.10 5.13
N LEU A 105 5.03 -11.29 5.41
CA LEU A 105 5.61 -11.15 6.74
C LEU A 105 5.07 -9.87 7.38
N ASN A 106 4.09 -10.02 8.25
CA ASN A 106 3.44 -8.92 8.95
C ASN A 106 4.18 -8.60 10.25
N PHE A 107 4.26 -7.31 10.61
CA PHE A 107 4.90 -6.88 11.84
C PHE A 107 4.06 -5.88 12.62
N VAL A 108 4.17 -5.93 13.94
CA VAL A 108 3.58 -4.96 14.88
C VAL A 108 4.62 -4.60 15.94
N ILE A 109 4.84 -3.31 16.17
CA ILE A 109 5.82 -2.76 17.11
C ILE A 109 5.09 -1.80 18.04
N PRO A 110 5.05 -2.01 19.37
CA PRO A 110 4.62 -1.00 20.32
C PRO A 110 5.50 0.26 20.21
N ASN A 111 4.89 1.45 20.20
CA ASN A 111 5.62 2.71 20.07
C ASN A 111 6.19 3.19 21.41
N MET A 112 6.84 2.28 22.14
CA MET A 112 7.49 2.56 23.43
C MET A 112 8.88 1.93 23.43
N GLU A 113 9.89 2.71 23.77
CA GLU A 113 11.23 2.22 24.06
C GLU A 113 11.25 1.69 25.49
N LEU A 114 11.60 0.40 25.65
CA LEU A 114 11.30 -0.38 26.86
C LEU A 114 12.14 -0.01 28.07
N GLN A 115 13.36 0.51 27.88
CA GLN A 115 14.25 0.86 29.00
C GLN A 115 13.95 2.26 29.54
N SER A 116 13.64 3.23 28.67
CA SER A 116 13.40 4.61 29.08
C SER A 116 11.93 4.96 29.21
N GLY A 117 11.01 4.11 28.70
CA GLY A 117 9.59 4.41 28.62
C GLY A 117 9.25 5.56 27.64
N LYS A 118 10.22 6.07 26.89
CA LYS A 118 10.01 7.14 25.93
C LYS A 118 9.29 6.62 24.70
N ARG A 119 8.64 7.55 23.97
CA ARG A 119 7.99 7.21 22.70
C ARG A 119 9.02 6.71 21.69
N LEU A 120 8.86 5.48 21.22
CA LEU A 120 9.56 4.91 20.09
C LEU A 120 8.86 5.35 18.79
N GLN A 121 9.63 5.74 17.79
CA GLN A 121 9.13 6.07 16.46
C GLN A 121 9.93 5.27 15.42
N PRO A 122 9.54 4.02 15.13
CA PRO A 122 10.24 3.17 14.18
C PRO A 122 10.24 3.76 12.77
N TYR A 123 9.14 4.37 12.37
CA TYR A 123 8.97 4.89 11.01
C TYR A 123 8.20 6.22 11.00
N TYR A 124 8.76 7.18 10.26
CA TYR A 124 8.09 8.41 9.84
C TYR A 124 8.29 8.59 8.33
N ASP A 125 7.21 8.49 7.57
CA ASP A 125 7.23 8.39 6.10
C ASP A 125 8.13 9.43 5.42
N ARG A 126 8.00 10.69 5.81
CA ARG A 126 8.73 11.80 5.19
C ARG A 126 10.26 11.69 5.35
N ALA A 127 10.73 11.18 6.49
CA ALA A 127 12.15 11.06 6.80
C ALA A 127 12.72 9.69 6.44
N ASP A 128 11.97 8.61 6.70
CA ASP A 128 12.48 7.25 6.69
C ASP A 128 12.23 6.51 5.36
N ARG A 129 11.27 6.98 4.54
CA ARG A 129 10.93 6.33 3.26
C ARG A 129 12.16 6.07 2.36
N PRO A 130 13.07 7.03 2.09
CA PRO A 130 14.21 6.79 1.22
C PRO A 130 15.11 5.65 1.72
N ARG A 131 15.28 5.52 3.04
CA ARG A 131 16.06 4.45 3.67
C ARG A 131 15.39 3.09 3.49
N ILE A 132 14.08 3.01 3.69
CA ILE A 132 13.32 1.77 3.57
C ILE A 132 13.19 1.34 2.10
N ASP A 133 12.93 2.27 1.17
CA ASP A 133 12.89 1.98 -0.27
C ASP A 133 14.24 1.50 -0.78
N ALA A 134 15.33 2.09 -0.28
CA ALA A 134 16.69 1.63 -0.59
C ALA A 134 16.95 0.22 -0.04
N TRP A 135 16.57 -0.08 1.19
CA TRP A 135 16.66 -1.42 1.76
C TRP A 135 15.84 -2.44 0.96
N GLN A 136 14.61 -2.10 0.58
CA GLN A 136 13.75 -2.93 -0.28
C GLN A 136 14.45 -3.27 -1.60
N THR A 137 15.08 -2.29 -2.24
CA THR A 137 15.85 -2.47 -3.48
C THR A 137 17.01 -3.46 -3.28
N LEU A 138 17.74 -3.35 -2.16
CA LEU A 138 18.86 -4.24 -1.84
C LEU A 138 18.39 -5.67 -1.60
N VAL A 139 17.30 -5.86 -0.88
CA VAL A 139 16.74 -7.19 -0.60
C VAL A 139 16.19 -7.84 -1.86
N ASN A 140 15.44 -7.08 -2.69
CA ASN A 140 14.91 -7.57 -3.95
C ASN A 140 16.05 -8.03 -4.88
N HIS A 141 17.13 -7.26 -4.97
CA HIS A 141 18.30 -7.64 -5.77
C HIS A 141 19.03 -8.87 -5.20
N HIS A 142 19.24 -8.90 -3.87
CA HIS A 142 20.01 -9.98 -3.22
C HIS A 142 19.35 -11.36 -3.37
N TYR A 143 18.04 -11.41 -3.24
CA TYR A 143 17.28 -12.66 -3.34
C TYR A 143 16.67 -12.90 -4.74
N GLY A 144 16.91 -12.02 -5.72
CA GLY A 144 16.33 -12.11 -7.05
C GLY A 144 14.79 -12.04 -7.04
N LEU A 145 14.21 -11.27 -6.09
CA LEU A 145 12.76 -11.18 -5.91
C LEU A 145 12.13 -10.32 -7.00
N HIS A 146 10.85 -10.56 -7.24
CA HIS A 146 10.02 -9.72 -8.08
C HIS A 146 10.12 -8.25 -7.65
N ASP A 147 10.69 -7.42 -8.51
CA ASP A 147 10.86 -5.99 -8.25
C ASP A 147 9.63 -5.22 -8.78
N PRO A 148 8.80 -4.63 -7.90
CA PRO A 148 7.62 -3.88 -8.33
C PRO A 148 7.96 -2.59 -9.10
N ASN A 149 9.22 -2.12 -9.03
CA ASN A 149 9.68 -0.93 -9.73
C ASN A 149 10.20 -1.24 -11.14
N ALA A 150 10.42 -2.51 -11.46
CA ALA A 150 10.82 -2.91 -12.80
C ALA A 150 9.73 -2.55 -13.82
N PRO A 151 10.07 -1.96 -14.97
CA PRO A 151 9.08 -1.53 -15.95
C PRO A 151 8.17 -2.65 -16.45
N GLU A 152 8.71 -3.88 -16.57
CA GLU A 152 7.96 -5.07 -16.94
C GLU A 152 6.88 -5.47 -15.89
N ASN A 153 7.07 -5.06 -14.64
CA ASN A 153 6.14 -5.33 -13.54
C ASN A 153 5.17 -4.17 -13.29
N ARG A 154 5.32 -3.07 -14.02
CA ARG A 154 4.35 -1.98 -13.97
C ARG A 154 3.04 -2.44 -14.57
N ARG A 155 1.99 -2.36 -13.78
CA ARG A 155 0.65 -2.67 -14.27
C ARG A 155 0.27 -1.68 -15.38
N ILE A 156 -0.07 -2.19 -16.56
CA ILE A 156 -0.72 -1.42 -17.62
C ILE A 156 -2.08 -0.92 -17.13
N LEU A 157 -2.73 -1.73 -16.32
CA LEU A 157 -3.98 -1.43 -15.65
C LEU A 157 -3.74 -0.78 -14.28
N THR A 158 -4.09 0.49 -14.15
CA THR A 158 -4.24 1.16 -12.86
C THR A 158 -5.73 1.22 -12.54
N LEU A 159 -6.21 0.33 -11.66
CA LEU A 159 -7.59 0.40 -11.19
C LEU A 159 -7.73 1.63 -10.28
N PRO A 160 -8.82 2.42 -10.43
CA PRO A 160 -9.08 3.55 -9.57
C PRO A 160 -9.28 3.10 -8.12
N ASP A 161 -8.56 3.70 -7.20
CA ASP A 161 -8.71 3.51 -5.76
C ASP A 161 -9.42 4.73 -5.13
N ASN A 162 -10.05 4.54 -3.97
CA ASN A 162 -10.75 5.58 -3.21
C ASN A 162 -12.00 6.19 -3.89
N LEU A 163 -12.69 5.43 -4.72
CA LEU A 163 -14.03 5.77 -5.17
C LEU A 163 -15.10 5.09 -4.28
N PRO A 164 -16.32 5.63 -4.19
CA PRO A 164 -17.46 4.88 -3.68
C PRO A 164 -17.59 3.54 -4.43
N GLU A 165 -18.07 2.51 -3.74
CA GLU A 165 -18.05 1.12 -4.24
C GLU A 165 -18.64 0.97 -5.66
N THR A 166 -19.78 1.59 -5.91
CA THR A 166 -20.43 1.57 -7.24
C THR A 166 -19.59 2.23 -8.32
N LYS A 167 -18.95 3.38 -8.03
CA LYS A 167 -18.06 4.08 -8.98
C LYS A 167 -16.77 3.32 -9.23
N GLN A 168 -16.27 2.64 -8.22
CA GLN A 168 -15.08 1.80 -8.34
C GLN A 168 -15.38 0.61 -9.24
N ALA A 169 -16.50 -0.08 -9.02
CA ALA A 169 -16.92 -1.21 -9.84
C ALA A 169 -17.08 -0.81 -11.32
N LEU A 170 -17.70 0.35 -11.60
CA LEU A 170 -17.82 0.87 -12.95
C LEU A 170 -16.44 1.15 -13.57
N ALA A 171 -15.58 1.86 -12.87
CA ALA A 171 -14.26 2.21 -13.38
C ALA A 171 -13.37 0.97 -13.63
N GLU A 172 -13.50 -0.06 -12.79
CA GLU A 172 -12.83 -1.35 -12.96
C GLU A 172 -13.38 -2.09 -14.19
N SER A 173 -14.70 -2.15 -14.34
CA SER A 173 -15.36 -2.78 -15.50
C SER A 173 -14.96 -2.10 -16.81
N VAL A 174 -14.99 -0.77 -16.84
CA VAL A 174 -14.54 0.02 -17.99
C VAL A 174 -13.08 -0.28 -18.32
N THR A 175 -12.21 -0.28 -17.32
CA THR A 175 -10.78 -0.50 -17.56
C THR A 175 -10.49 -1.91 -18.08
N ARG A 176 -11.20 -2.93 -17.56
CA ARG A 176 -11.09 -4.31 -18.07
C ARG A 176 -11.61 -4.45 -19.51
N GLY A 177 -12.69 -3.76 -19.83
CA GLY A 177 -13.22 -3.73 -21.21
C GLY A 177 -12.24 -3.09 -22.20
N ILE A 178 -11.63 -1.96 -21.84
CA ILE A 178 -10.59 -1.32 -22.65
C ILE A 178 -9.37 -2.23 -22.83
N ASP A 179 -8.94 -2.94 -21.77
CA ASP A 179 -7.86 -3.90 -21.85
C ASP A 179 -8.18 -5.08 -22.79
N ALA A 180 -9.39 -5.62 -22.73
CA ALA A 180 -9.84 -6.68 -23.63
C ALA A 180 -9.84 -6.22 -25.10
N LEU A 181 -10.35 -5.02 -25.40
CA LEU A 181 -10.31 -4.43 -26.73
C LEU A 181 -8.89 -4.17 -27.24
N TYR A 182 -7.97 -3.79 -26.34
CA TYR A 182 -6.57 -3.65 -26.67
C TYR A 182 -5.92 -4.98 -27.06
N HIS A 183 -6.22 -6.06 -26.32
CA HIS A 183 -5.67 -7.39 -26.58
C HIS A 183 -6.17 -8.01 -27.91
N VAL A 184 -7.37 -7.69 -28.33
CA VAL A 184 -7.91 -8.09 -29.66
C VAL A 184 -7.50 -7.13 -30.78
N GLY A 185 -6.79 -6.02 -30.48
CA GLY A 185 -6.24 -5.10 -31.45
C GLY A 185 -7.21 -4.04 -31.96
N GLU A 186 -8.38 -3.87 -31.35
CA GLU A 186 -9.37 -2.84 -31.69
C GLU A 186 -8.96 -1.47 -31.17
N ILE A 187 -8.27 -1.43 -30.02
CA ILE A 187 -7.71 -0.20 -29.45
C ILE A 187 -6.21 -0.16 -29.70
N LYS A 188 -5.76 0.88 -30.41
CA LYS A 188 -4.35 1.12 -30.73
C LYS A 188 -3.83 2.41 -30.10
N GLY A 189 -4.73 3.34 -29.78
CA GLY A 189 -4.37 4.62 -29.22
C GLY A 189 -5.47 5.22 -28.34
N ARG A 190 -5.14 6.35 -27.72
CA ARG A 190 -6.04 7.05 -26.80
C ARG A 190 -7.36 7.50 -27.47
N GLN A 191 -7.31 7.82 -28.76
CA GLN A 191 -8.51 8.22 -29.47
C GLN A 191 -9.51 7.07 -29.59
N ASP A 192 -9.01 5.85 -29.81
CA ASP A 192 -9.85 4.66 -29.87
C ASP A 192 -10.47 4.37 -28.49
N VAL A 193 -9.73 4.64 -27.40
CA VAL A 193 -10.27 4.56 -26.03
C VAL A 193 -11.43 5.53 -25.84
N ILE A 194 -11.28 6.78 -26.28
CA ILE A 194 -12.36 7.79 -26.19
C ILE A 194 -13.57 7.35 -26.98
N GLN A 195 -13.35 6.85 -28.19
CA GLN A 195 -14.40 6.33 -29.04
C GLN A 195 -15.14 5.16 -28.41
N ALA A 196 -14.39 4.16 -27.89
CA ALA A 196 -14.97 3.00 -27.23
C ALA A 196 -15.79 3.37 -25.98
N LEU A 197 -15.32 4.34 -25.19
CA LEU A 197 -16.08 4.88 -24.06
C LEU A 197 -17.40 5.52 -24.52
N THR A 198 -17.36 6.30 -25.59
CA THR A 198 -18.55 6.98 -26.16
C THR A 198 -19.54 5.96 -26.72
N GLU A 199 -19.06 4.97 -27.46
CA GLU A 199 -19.86 3.88 -28.02
C GLU A 199 -20.52 3.02 -26.96
N ALA A 200 -19.81 2.82 -25.80
CA ALA A 200 -20.38 2.20 -24.62
C ALA A 200 -21.40 3.09 -23.88
N GLY A 201 -21.69 4.28 -24.45
CA GLY A 201 -22.64 5.24 -23.89
C GLY A 201 -22.13 5.95 -22.62
N LEU A 202 -20.84 5.98 -22.38
CA LEU A 202 -20.21 6.74 -21.30
C LEU A 202 -19.85 8.13 -21.81
N GLU A 203 -20.42 9.18 -21.20
CA GLU A 203 -20.12 10.56 -21.58
C GLU A 203 -18.71 10.96 -21.12
N VAL A 204 -17.83 11.30 -22.05
CA VAL A 204 -16.49 11.81 -21.76
C VAL A 204 -16.57 13.31 -21.52
N VAL A 205 -16.48 13.72 -20.26
CA VAL A 205 -16.64 15.13 -19.83
C VAL A 205 -15.32 15.90 -19.77
N ARG A 206 -14.19 15.22 -19.64
CA ARG A 206 -12.89 15.88 -19.57
C ARG A 206 -11.76 14.97 -20.01
N VAL A 207 -10.88 15.49 -20.84
CA VAL A 207 -9.65 14.84 -21.28
C VAL A 207 -8.46 15.69 -20.84
N THR A 208 -7.53 15.12 -20.08
CA THR A 208 -6.29 15.79 -19.63
C THR A 208 -5.08 15.01 -20.13
N ARG A 209 -3.88 15.53 -19.96
CA ARG A 209 -2.65 14.85 -20.37
C ARG A 209 -2.50 13.44 -19.76
N SER A 210 -2.97 13.22 -18.54
CA SER A 210 -2.74 11.99 -17.75
C SER A 210 -4.01 11.22 -17.38
N SER A 211 -5.20 11.65 -17.86
CA SER A 211 -6.46 10.99 -17.47
C SER A 211 -7.61 11.36 -18.40
N ILE A 212 -8.63 10.52 -18.42
CA ILE A 212 -9.95 10.77 -19.01
C ILE A 212 -10.96 10.76 -17.86
N SER A 213 -11.92 11.70 -17.85
CA SER A 213 -13.02 11.70 -16.89
C SER A 213 -14.33 11.46 -17.61
N ILE A 214 -15.13 10.54 -17.10
CA ILE A 214 -16.47 10.24 -17.56
C ILE A 214 -17.51 10.78 -16.59
N ALA A 215 -18.69 11.12 -17.09
CA ALA A 215 -19.83 11.45 -16.23
C ALA A 215 -20.20 10.21 -15.39
N ASP A 216 -20.69 10.44 -14.17
CA ASP A 216 -21.27 9.37 -13.37
C ASP A 216 -22.69 9.07 -13.90
N PRO A 217 -22.96 7.86 -14.40
CA PRO A 217 -24.30 7.51 -14.91
C PRO A 217 -25.42 7.65 -13.86
N ASN A 218 -25.07 7.52 -12.58
CA ASN A 218 -26.00 7.65 -11.45
C ASN A 218 -26.07 9.08 -10.89
N GLY A 219 -25.45 10.06 -11.55
CA GLY A 219 -25.35 11.45 -11.09
C GLY A 219 -24.27 11.67 -10.05
N GLY A 220 -23.87 12.91 -9.91
CA GLY A 220 -22.86 13.32 -8.93
C GLY A 220 -21.49 13.67 -9.55
N LYS A 221 -20.40 13.46 -8.80
CA LYS A 221 -19.04 13.81 -9.24
C LYS A 221 -18.54 12.85 -10.32
N ASN A 222 -17.95 13.40 -11.39
CA ASN A 222 -17.33 12.67 -12.48
C ASN A 222 -16.31 11.63 -11.98
N ILE A 223 -16.20 10.54 -12.72
CA ILE A 223 -15.26 9.45 -12.46
C ILE A 223 -14.00 9.69 -13.26
N ARG A 224 -12.85 9.77 -12.62
CA ARG A 224 -11.55 9.97 -13.27
C ARG A 224 -10.87 8.63 -13.53
N LEU A 225 -10.69 8.29 -14.79
CA LEU A 225 -9.95 7.13 -15.27
C LEU A 225 -8.46 7.50 -15.45
N LYS A 226 -7.56 6.73 -14.85
CA LYS A 226 -6.11 6.92 -14.91
C LYS A 226 -5.43 5.63 -15.30
N GLY A 227 -4.23 5.73 -15.85
CA GLY A 227 -3.41 4.61 -16.28
C GLY A 227 -3.01 4.76 -17.74
N ALA A 228 -2.16 3.86 -18.23
CA ALA A 228 -1.54 3.96 -19.55
C ALA A 228 -2.51 4.18 -20.70
N PHE A 229 -3.67 3.52 -20.69
CA PHE A 229 -4.71 3.68 -21.73
C PHE A 229 -5.31 5.08 -21.78
N TYR A 230 -5.32 5.80 -20.67
CA TYR A 230 -5.96 7.12 -20.55
C TYR A 230 -4.99 8.28 -20.67
N GLU A 231 -3.70 8.01 -20.84
CA GLU A 231 -2.66 9.04 -21.00
C GLU A 231 -2.53 9.50 -22.47
N GLN A 232 -2.14 10.76 -22.66
CA GLN A 232 -1.91 11.32 -24.00
C GLN A 232 -0.80 10.57 -24.77
N SER A 233 0.12 9.94 -24.06
CA SER A 233 1.20 9.14 -24.62
C SER A 233 0.77 7.78 -25.15
N PHE A 234 -0.46 7.36 -24.95
CA PHE A 234 -1.02 6.14 -25.52
C PHE A 234 -1.34 6.37 -26.99
N THR A 235 -0.35 6.11 -27.83
CA THR A 235 -0.40 6.32 -29.29
C THR A 235 -0.12 5.02 -29.95
N ASP A 236 -0.24 4.12 -30.33
CA ASP A 236 0.11 2.86 -30.96
C ASP A 236 0.49 1.75 -29.95
N GLY A 237 -0.31 0.70 -29.93
CA GLY A 237 -0.11 -0.43 -29.04
C GLY A 237 1.24 -1.16 -29.23
N ARG A 238 1.87 -1.05 -30.41
CA ARG A 238 3.23 -1.54 -30.65
C ARG A 238 4.27 -0.68 -29.95
N GLY A 239 4.11 0.65 -29.99
CA GLY A 239 5.03 1.58 -29.34
C GLY A 239 5.04 1.46 -27.82
N VAL A 240 3.95 1.05 -27.18
CA VAL A 240 3.90 0.79 -25.73
C VAL A 240 4.75 -0.42 -25.37
N ARG A 241 4.67 -1.52 -26.13
CA ARG A 241 5.51 -2.71 -25.90
C ARG A 241 6.98 -2.42 -26.13
N GLU A 242 7.33 -1.81 -27.28
CA GLU A 242 8.72 -1.44 -27.59
C GLU A 242 9.29 -0.47 -26.56
N LYS A 243 8.49 0.49 -26.09
CA LYS A 243 8.88 1.41 -25.01
C LYS A 243 9.10 0.66 -23.71
N ALA A 244 8.17 -0.21 -23.31
CA ALA A 244 8.29 -1.03 -22.10
C ALA A 244 9.52 -1.95 -22.16
N GLU A 245 9.79 -2.59 -23.30
CA GLU A 245 10.97 -3.42 -23.51
C GLU A 245 12.27 -2.61 -23.44
N ARG A 246 12.28 -1.42 -24.04
CA ARG A 246 13.43 -0.51 -23.97
C ARG A 246 13.66 -0.04 -22.54
N GLU A 247 12.61 0.39 -21.83
CA GLU A 247 12.70 0.79 -20.42
C GLU A 247 13.17 -0.36 -19.54
N SER A 248 12.68 -1.58 -19.78
CA SER A 248 13.10 -2.79 -19.06
C SER A 248 14.56 -3.14 -19.33
N ARG A 249 15.02 -2.98 -20.56
CA ARG A 249 16.45 -3.15 -20.88
C ARG A 249 17.31 -2.15 -20.14
N ILE A 250 16.99 -0.85 -20.24
CA ILE A 250 17.70 0.22 -19.52
C ILE A 250 17.65 -0.03 -18.01
N TYR A 251 16.52 -0.51 -17.50
CA TYR A 251 16.40 -0.82 -16.09
C TYR A 251 17.32 -1.96 -15.67
N ARG A 252 17.41 -3.04 -16.44
CA ARG A 252 18.34 -4.16 -16.20
C ARG A 252 19.79 -3.72 -16.29
N ASP A 253 20.17 -2.99 -17.36
CA ASP A 253 21.54 -2.51 -17.59
C ASP A 253 22.05 -1.59 -16.45
N ASN A 254 21.14 -0.85 -15.81
CA ASN A 254 21.45 0.00 -14.67
C ASN A 254 21.30 -0.68 -13.29
N ALA A 255 21.11 -2.00 -13.22
CA ALA A 255 20.85 -2.72 -11.97
C ALA A 255 21.96 -2.48 -10.93
N GLU A 256 23.23 -2.66 -11.29
CA GLU A 256 24.35 -2.45 -10.37
C GLU A 256 24.44 -1.01 -9.87
N ARG A 257 24.25 -0.03 -10.76
CA ARG A 257 24.25 1.39 -10.38
C ARG A 257 23.13 1.69 -9.38
N ARG A 258 21.93 1.14 -9.58
CA ARG A 258 20.82 1.29 -8.63
C ARG A 258 21.14 0.67 -7.28
N VAL A 259 21.73 -0.52 -7.27
CA VAL A 259 22.14 -1.21 -6.04
C VAL A 259 23.21 -0.41 -5.28
N GLN A 260 24.21 0.13 -5.97
CA GLN A 260 25.23 0.98 -5.35
C GLN A 260 24.62 2.26 -4.77
N GLN A 261 23.71 2.91 -5.49
CA GLN A 261 22.97 4.06 -5.01
C GLN A 261 22.10 3.73 -3.79
N ALA A 262 21.40 2.60 -3.83
CA ALA A 262 20.57 2.13 -2.71
C ALA A 262 21.44 1.83 -1.47
N ARG A 263 22.62 1.21 -1.64
CA ARG A 263 23.56 0.99 -0.52
C ARG A 263 23.97 2.30 0.14
N LYS A 264 24.29 3.33 -0.66
CA LYS A 264 24.66 4.65 -0.14
C LYS A 264 23.52 5.30 0.62
N ILE A 265 22.32 5.33 0.04
CA ILE A 265 21.12 5.92 0.66
C ILE A 265 20.76 5.16 1.94
N CYS A 266 20.72 3.83 1.91
CA CYS A 266 20.40 3.00 3.07
C CYS A 266 21.39 3.23 4.22
N LYS A 267 22.70 3.23 3.92
CA LYS A 267 23.74 3.49 4.92
C LYS A 267 23.58 4.88 5.55
N GLN A 268 23.51 5.92 4.73
CA GLN A 268 23.35 7.30 5.22
C GLN A 268 22.09 7.45 6.09
N GLY A 269 20.96 6.92 5.63
CA GLY A 269 19.70 6.96 6.37
C GLY A 269 19.75 6.17 7.68
N CYS A 270 20.47 5.03 7.73
CA CYS A 270 20.70 4.28 8.95
C CYS A 270 21.63 5.03 9.93
N ASP A 271 22.67 5.69 9.44
CA ASP A 271 23.58 6.45 10.29
C ASP A 271 22.85 7.63 10.94
N ILE A 272 22.09 8.42 10.17
CA ILE A 272 21.27 9.52 10.70
C ILE A 272 20.27 9.02 11.75
N LYS A 273 19.55 7.92 11.46
CA LYS A 273 18.55 7.37 12.38
C LYS A 273 19.19 6.76 13.63
N ARG A 274 20.35 6.16 13.50
CA ARG A 274 21.13 5.66 14.65
C ARG A 274 21.52 6.79 15.60
N ASP A 275 22.05 7.88 15.07
CA ASP A 275 22.43 9.06 15.86
C ASP A 275 21.23 9.68 16.57
N GLU A 276 20.06 9.72 15.89
CA GLU A 276 18.81 10.16 16.50
C GLU A 276 18.38 9.24 17.64
N ASN A 277 18.37 7.91 17.40
CA ASN A 277 17.99 6.92 18.41
C ASN A 277 18.93 6.93 19.62
N GLN A 278 20.24 6.99 19.39
CA GLN A 278 21.23 7.06 20.46
C GLN A 278 21.05 8.32 21.32
N ARG A 279 20.90 9.50 20.70
CA ARG A 279 20.64 10.74 21.46
C ARG A 279 19.35 10.67 22.26
N ARG A 280 18.32 10.03 21.73
CA ARG A 280 17.00 9.99 22.34
C ARG A 280 16.87 8.96 23.44
N TYR A 281 17.51 7.79 23.30
CA TYR A 281 17.31 6.62 24.14
C TYR A 281 18.59 6.20 24.91
N SER A 282 19.70 6.93 24.80
CA SER A 282 20.85 6.69 25.69
C SER A 282 20.42 6.79 27.14
N PRO A 283 20.87 5.87 28.00
CA PRO A 283 20.68 6.00 29.43
C PRO A 283 21.31 7.33 29.87
N VAL A 284 20.51 8.19 30.48
CA VAL A 284 21.07 9.36 31.18
C VAL A 284 21.89 8.80 32.31
N HIS A 285 23.20 8.79 32.15
CA HIS A 285 24.10 8.57 33.31
C HIS A 285 23.76 9.67 34.32
N SER A 286 23.07 9.28 35.37
CA SER A 286 22.83 10.13 36.54
C SER A 286 24.13 10.38 37.27
N PHE A 287 25.01 11.22 36.71
CA PHE A 287 26.06 11.86 37.45
C PHE A 287 25.64 13.33 37.62
N ASP A 288 25.51 13.68 38.92
CA ASP A 288 25.35 15.04 39.43
C ASP A 288 23.97 15.73 39.19
N ARG A 289 22.99 15.36 40.03
CA ARG A 289 21.99 16.34 40.44
C ARG A 289 22.44 17.01 41.74
N GLY A 290 23.26 18.01 41.58
CA GLY A 290 23.28 19.10 42.55
C GLY A 290 21.88 19.72 42.59
N ILE A 291 21.33 19.68 43.81
CA ILE A 291 20.02 20.21 44.16
C ILE A 291 20.00 21.70 43.81
N THR A 292 19.23 22.11 42.79
CA THR A 292 18.68 23.46 42.68
C THR A 292 17.22 23.30 42.32
N GLU A 293 16.39 23.54 43.35
CA GLU A 293 14.97 23.84 43.17
C GLU A 293 14.82 25.02 42.19
N LYS A 294 14.12 24.79 41.09
CA LYS A 294 13.49 25.86 40.33
C LYS A 294 12.11 25.40 39.85
N THR A 295 11.16 26.18 40.29
CA THR A 295 9.75 26.35 40.00
C THR A 295 9.31 25.97 38.58
N PRO A 296 8.08 25.46 38.38
CA PRO A 296 7.59 25.02 37.08
C PRO A 296 7.26 26.22 36.17
N GLY A 297 8.04 26.35 35.12
CA GLY A 297 7.77 27.22 34.00
C GLY A 297 6.79 26.57 33.02
N ARG A 298 5.73 27.26 32.80
CA ARG A 298 4.60 27.09 31.92
C ARG A 298 5.04 26.92 30.45
N GLY A 299 4.55 25.85 29.78
CA GLY A 299 4.09 25.93 28.39
C GLY A 299 5.11 25.60 27.30
N GLU A 300 5.15 24.36 26.89
CA GLU A 300 5.38 24.07 25.49
C GLU A 300 4.14 23.41 24.91
N ARG A 301 3.39 24.22 24.15
CA ARG A 301 2.43 23.69 23.19
C ARG A 301 3.25 23.12 22.02
N GLY A 302 3.46 21.82 22.04
CA GLY A 302 3.93 21.12 20.85
C GLY A 302 2.84 21.17 19.79
N ASP A 303 3.14 21.78 18.67
CA ASP A 303 2.35 21.72 17.46
C ASP A 303 2.36 20.28 16.93
N ASP A 304 1.46 19.44 17.43
CA ASP A 304 1.02 18.21 16.78
C ASP A 304 -0.03 18.54 15.70
N ALA A 305 0.34 19.42 14.79
CA ALA A 305 -0.38 19.58 13.53
C ALA A 305 -0.07 18.35 12.67
N ALA A 306 -0.87 17.31 12.88
CA ALA A 306 -0.92 16.14 12.05
C ALA A 306 -1.29 16.54 10.62
N GLN A 307 -0.31 16.69 9.75
CA GLN A 307 -0.55 16.53 8.34
C GLN A 307 -0.74 15.03 8.08
N GLU A 308 -1.98 14.64 7.96
CA GLU A 308 -2.38 13.35 7.40
C GLU A 308 -1.88 13.27 5.95
N GLY A 309 -0.65 12.82 5.78
CA GLY A 309 -0.17 12.33 4.51
C GLY A 309 -0.97 11.07 4.16
N ARG A 310 -1.97 11.20 3.28
CA ARG A 310 -2.70 10.09 2.71
C ARG A 310 -1.74 9.14 2.02
N VAL A 311 -1.32 8.11 2.71
CA VAL A 311 -0.70 6.94 2.07
C VAL A 311 -1.82 6.21 1.36
N LYS A 312 -1.84 6.27 0.05
CA LYS A 312 -2.74 5.48 -0.78
C LYS A 312 -2.35 4.01 -0.61
N ALA A 313 -3.14 3.28 0.14
CA ALA A 313 -3.07 1.84 0.17
C ALA A 313 -3.55 1.32 -1.19
N GLY A 314 -2.63 0.95 -2.06
CA GLY A 314 -2.98 0.20 -3.26
C GLY A 314 -3.59 -1.13 -2.83
N ARG A 315 -4.85 -1.37 -3.16
CA ARG A 315 -5.43 -2.71 -3.04
C ARG A 315 -4.73 -3.60 -4.07
N GLU A 316 -3.98 -4.58 -3.60
CA GLU A 316 -3.52 -5.66 -4.45
C GLU A 316 -4.70 -6.56 -4.77
N TYR A 317 -5.13 -6.52 -6.02
CA TYR A 317 -5.94 -7.59 -6.56
C TYR A 317 -4.99 -8.64 -7.14
N GLY A 318 -4.94 -9.81 -6.50
CA GLY A 318 -4.33 -10.99 -7.08
C GLY A 318 -5.06 -11.33 -8.38
N HIS A 319 -4.35 -11.31 -9.50
CA HIS A 319 -4.82 -11.97 -10.69
C HIS A 319 -4.71 -13.47 -10.47
N ASP A 320 -5.86 -14.10 -10.25
CA ASP A 320 -6.02 -15.51 -10.53
C ASP A 320 -6.10 -15.62 -12.06
N VAL A 321 -4.97 -15.91 -12.70
CA VAL A 321 -4.90 -16.22 -14.13
C VAL A 321 -5.01 -17.75 -14.27
N THR A 322 -6.13 -18.30 -13.84
CA THR A 322 -6.56 -19.64 -14.22
C THR A 322 -8.05 -19.61 -14.50
N GLY A 323 -8.38 -19.08 -15.65
CA GLY A 323 -9.71 -19.13 -16.21
C GLY A 323 -9.55 -19.14 -17.72
N ASP A 324 -9.47 -20.31 -18.31
CA ASP A 324 -9.69 -20.56 -19.73
C ASP A 324 -11.13 -20.17 -20.06
N GLY A 325 -11.32 -18.88 -20.42
CA GLY A 325 -12.53 -18.36 -20.99
C GLY A 325 -12.18 -17.20 -21.93
N PRO A 326 -12.72 -17.18 -23.15
CA PRO A 326 -12.51 -16.03 -24.02
C PRO A 326 -13.04 -14.79 -23.33
N PHE A 327 -12.20 -13.78 -23.21
CA PHE A 327 -12.58 -12.45 -22.72
C PHE A 327 -13.82 -11.97 -23.52
N PRO A 328 -14.77 -11.29 -22.89
CA PRO A 328 -15.97 -10.83 -23.58
C PRO A 328 -15.58 -9.97 -24.79
N VAL A 329 -16.08 -10.35 -25.94
CA VAL A 329 -16.00 -9.58 -27.17
C VAL A 329 -16.66 -8.22 -26.91
N TYR A 330 -16.24 -7.17 -27.61
CA TYR A 330 -16.75 -5.79 -27.46
C TYR A 330 -18.27 -5.70 -27.24
N ARG A 331 -19.04 -6.49 -27.98
CA ARG A 331 -20.50 -6.53 -27.86
C ARG A 331 -20.93 -7.01 -26.47
N GLU A 332 -20.33 -8.07 -25.94
CA GLU A 332 -20.64 -8.63 -24.62
C GLU A 332 -20.27 -7.68 -23.50
N TRP A 333 -19.13 -7.01 -23.62
CA TRP A 333 -18.72 -5.96 -22.68
C TRP A 333 -19.68 -4.76 -22.69
N ARG A 334 -20.07 -4.29 -23.88
CA ARG A 334 -21.06 -3.24 -24.03
C ARG A 334 -22.41 -3.63 -23.44
N ASP A 335 -22.85 -4.86 -23.71
CA ASP A 335 -24.13 -5.37 -23.22
C ASP A 335 -24.09 -5.55 -21.69
N ALA A 336 -22.96 -5.96 -21.12
CA ALA A 336 -22.74 -6.02 -19.68
C ALA A 336 -22.78 -4.62 -19.03
N LEU A 337 -22.23 -3.59 -19.65
CA LEU A 337 -22.31 -2.22 -19.18
C LEU A 337 -23.75 -1.66 -19.27
N VAL A 338 -24.50 -2.03 -20.30
CA VAL A 338 -25.91 -1.64 -20.47
C VAL A 338 -26.77 -2.33 -19.41
N SER A 339 -26.56 -3.64 -19.17
CA SER A 339 -27.23 -4.40 -18.11
C SER A 339 -26.94 -3.85 -16.73
N TRP A 340 -25.66 -3.53 -16.44
CA TRP A 340 -25.26 -2.91 -15.18
C TRP A 340 -25.98 -1.55 -14.94
N ARG A 341 -26.22 -0.75 -15.99
CA ARG A 341 -27.01 0.49 -15.92
C ARG A 341 -28.47 0.22 -15.56
N ALA A 342 -29.05 -0.86 -16.11
CA ALA A 342 -30.44 -1.23 -15.82
C ALA A 342 -30.62 -1.69 -14.38
N ASP A 343 -29.66 -2.43 -13.81
CA ASP A 343 -29.72 -2.97 -12.46
C ASP A 343 -29.43 -1.91 -11.35
N THR A 344 -28.73 -0.83 -11.67
CA THR A 344 -28.38 0.23 -10.71
C THR A 344 -29.27 1.46 -10.75
N GLY A 345 -30.22 1.53 -11.66
CA GLY A 345 -31.12 2.66 -11.89
C GLY A 345 -32.58 2.34 -11.76
N GLU A 346 -33.12 2.25 -10.52
CA GLU A 346 -34.38 2.89 -10.09
C GLU A 346 -34.63 2.61 -8.58
N PRO A 347 -34.67 3.62 -7.72
CA PRO A 347 -35.42 3.50 -6.48
C PRO A 347 -36.91 3.59 -6.86
N GLY A 348 -37.67 2.51 -6.59
CA GLY A 348 -39.09 2.42 -6.90
C GLY A 348 -39.86 3.65 -6.47
N ARG A 349 -40.55 4.27 -7.40
CA ARG A 349 -41.64 5.20 -7.12
C ARG A 349 -42.76 4.41 -6.46
N ASN A 350 -42.91 4.59 -5.14
CA ASN A 350 -44.13 4.23 -4.44
C ASN A 350 -45.30 4.95 -5.14
N GLN A 351 -46.12 4.20 -5.81
CA GLN A 351 -47.46 4.64 -6.21
C GLN A 351 -48.33 4.67 -4.97
N ASP A 352 -48.45 5.87 -4.43
CA ASP A 352 -49.48 6.17 -3.40
C ASP A 352 -50.85 6.12 -4.07
N THR A 353 -51.51 4.99 -3.97
CA THR A 353 -52.91 4.84 -4.38
C THR A 353 -53.78 5.50 -3.33
N GLY A 354 -54.12 6.77 -3.55
CA GLY A 354 -55.16 7.45 -2.81
C GLY A 354 -56.47 6.67 -2.89
N ARG A 355 -56.94 6.17 -1.77
CA ARG A 355 -58.34 5.80 -1.54
C ARG A 355 -59.07 7.00 -1.01
N ASN A 356 -59.86 7.62 -1.91
CA ASN A 356 -61.00 8.41 -1.51
C ASN A 356 -62.05 7.47 -0.86
N ILE A 357 -62.50 7.81 0.32
CA ILE A 357 -63.74 7.33 0.90
C ILE A 357 -64.60 8.55 1.20
N ALA A 358 -65.78 8.52 0.63
CA ALA A 358 -66.86 9.47 0.83
C ALA A 358 -67.35 9.55 2.28
#